data_0f95ec472eb10574510bca263cb86c26
#
_entry.id   0f95ec472eb10574510bca263cb86c26
#
_cell.length_a   1.000
_cell.length_b   1.000
_cell.length_c   1.000
_cell.angle_alpha   90.00
_cell.angle_beta   90.00
_cell.angle_gamma   90.00
#
_symmetry.space_group_name_H-M   'P 1'
#
loop_
_entity.id
_entity.type
_entity.pdbx_description
1 polymer ?
#
loop_
_entity_poly.entity_id
_entity_poly.type
_entity_poly.pdbx_seq_one_letter_code
_entity_poly.pdbx_strand_id
1 'polypeptide(L)'
;IENDYSTVDNLQFLKKNGFSDLQIARLNDLSENEVRQMRIDQKITPVYKLVDTCAGEFEAETPYSYSTYESENDLQPLEGKKIMILGGGPNRIGQGIEFDYCCVQAVFGLREAGYKSIMVNCNPETVSTDFDLADRLYFEPITFEDIMNIINFEKPDGVLVQFGGQTPLKIANQLSEAGVKIYGTSSDSINLAENREEFAKVIDKLNILTPAYCIAKNYDDIYSYAETANFPVLVRPSFVLGGRAMQIVYSKEQLVDYVFRSAEATNDHPILIDQFIENAFEFDVDALCDGEEVFIGGIMQHIEEAGIHSGDSSWVIPPYEVNDSVKKEIETITTKLALELNVIGLINLQFAVKDDKVYVLEVNPRSSRTVPFVSKYSNIPLANIAAQISVGKSLKDFKLKKNNFEHYAVKKAVLPFNKFKDEKVFLGPEMKSTGEVMGIDMSTGSAFLKAMKSDGYNVPKTGTAFLSVNKTDRKGLILIAKNLVDLGFNLVATKGTCKFLNENGIICDDMFKVGEGRPNVVDEILNDNIQLVVNTPEGPQSRFDEEAIGKTSVMKNILTITTLPGARAAIDSMKHLNDINVKAPVSYTHLRAHETGRNL
;
A
#
# COMPACT_ATOMS: atom_id res chain seq x y z
N ILE A 1 14.99 20.46 31.52
CA ILE A 1 15.97 20.41 30.39
C ILE A 1 15.60 21.46 29.36
N GLU A 2 14.32 21.56 28.92
CA GLU A 2 13.89 22.54 27.91
C GLU A 2 14.09 24.01 28.35
N ASN A 3 14.02 24.32 29.64
CA ASN A 3 14.13 25.71 30.11
C ASN A 3 15.56 26.17 30.40
N ASP A 4 16.52 25.25 30.66
CA ASP A 4 17.87 25.62 31.10
C ASP A 4 18.95 25.35 30.04
N TYR A 5 18.65 24.56 28.98
CA TYR A 5 19.65 24.08 28.04
C TYR A 5 19.27 24.28 26.56
N SER A 6 18.23 25.08 26.29
CA SER A 6 17.74 25.36 24.94
C SER A 6 18.64 26.31 24.12
N THR A 7 19.73 26.80 24.67
CA THR A 7 20.60 27.73 23.98
C THR A 7 21.57 27.02 23.05
N VAL A 8 21.70 27.55 21.85
CA VAL A 8 22.64 27.11 20.81
C VAL A 8 24.10 27.07 21.29
N ASP A 9 24.39 27.74 22.39
CA ASP A 9 25.72 27.81 23.01
C ASP A 9 26.20 26.45 23.58
N ASN A 10 25.32 25.46 23.73
CA ASN A 10 25.64 24.14 24.26
C ASN A 10 25.29 22.98 23.33
N LEU A 11 25.53 23.14 22.01
CA LEU A 11 25.21 22.16 20.98
C LEU A 11 25.75 20.76 21.26
N GLN A 12 26.99 20.66 21.74
CA GLN A 12 27.62 19.38 22.09
C GLN A 12 26.82 18.61 23.15
N PHE A 13 26.38 19.31 24.20
CA PHE A 13 25.56 18.72 25.25
C PHE A 13 24.20 18.29 24.73
N LEU A 14 23.51 19.13 23.94
CA LEU A 14 22.22 18.83 23.37
C LEU A 14 22.30 17.60 22.45
N LYS A 15 23.30 17.52 21.58
CA LYS A 15 23.51 16.36 20.69
C LYS A 15 23.78 15.09 21.47
N LYS A 16 24.61 15.11 22.52
CA LYS A 16 24.83 13.96 23.41
C LYS A 16 23.58 13.49 24.14
N ASN A 17 22.62 14.37 24.35
CA ASN A 17 21.33 14.05 24.98
C ASN A 17 20.20 13.74 23.98
N GLY A 18 20.53 13.56 22.70
CA GLY A 18 19.61 13.07 21.67
C GLY A 18 18.70 14.13 21.03
N PHE A 19 18.96 15.42 21.21
CA PHE A 19 18.22 16.48 20.52
C PHE A 19 18.63 16.52 19.04
N SER A 20 17.66 16.47 18.13
CA SER A 20 17.90 16.64 16.71
C SER A 20 18.16 18.10 16.33
N ASP A 21 18.84 18.34 15.19
CA ASP A 21 19.06 19.69 14.67
C ASP A 21 17.73 20.43 14.47
N LEU A 22 16.67 19.72 14.02
CA LEU A 22 15.33 20.25 13.86
C LEU A 22 14.67 20.66 15.21
N GLN A 23 14.85 19.86 16.27
CA GLN A 23 14.33 20.20 17.60
C GLN A 23 15.03 21.44 18.18
N ILE A 24 16.36 21.48 18.04
CA ILE A 24 17.17 22.64 18.48
C ILE A 24 16.76 23.89 17.70
N ALA A 25 16.57 23.78 16.38
CA ALA A 25 16.13 24.87 15.53
C ALA A 25 14.80 25.47 15.98
N ARG A 26 13.80 24.62 16.23
CA ARG A 26 12.47 25.04 16.71
C ARG A 26 12.49 25.75 18.07
N LEU A 27 13.38 25.33 18.96
CA LEU A 27 13.52 25.94 20.29
C LEU A 27 14.24 27.30 20.24
N ASN A 28 14.94 27.63 19.16
CA ASN A 28 15.76 28.83 19.02
C ASN A 28 15.35 29.72 17.84
N ASP A 29 14.18 29.49 17.24
CA ASP A 29 13.68 30.21 16.05
C ASP A 29 14.68 30.23 14.87
N LEU A 30 15.39 29.11 14.68
CA LEU A 30 16.35 28.88 13.60
C LEU A 30 15.80 27.84 12.60
N SER A 31 16.43 27.75 11.43
CA SER A 31 16.25 26.63 10.51
C SER A 31 17.14 25.44 10.88
N GLU A 32 16.73 24.23 10.50
CA GLU A 32 17.54 23.01 10.66
C GLU A 32 18.92 23.15 10.01
N ASN A 33 18.99 23.79 8.84
CA ASN A 33 20.25 24.03 8.14
C ASN A 33 21.20 24.97 8.88
N GLU A 34 20.68 26.02 9.56
CA GLU A 34 21.50 26.90 10.38
C GLU A 34 22.10 26.15 11.56
N VAL A 35 21.32 25.38 12.30
CA VAL A 35 21.83 24.56 13.41
C VAL A 35 22.86 23.55 12.92
N ARG A 36 22.59 22.88 11.79
CA ARG A 36 23.54 21.97 11.15
C ARG A 36 24.85 22.66 10.80
N GLN A 37 24.82 23.88 10.22
CA GLN A 37 26.03 24.62 9.89
C GLN A 37 26.81 25.00 11.14
N MET A 38 26.15 25.51 12.19
CA MET A 38 26.78 25.84 13.47
C MET A 38 27.47 24.62 14.09
N ARG A 39 26.83 23.43 14.00
CA ARG A 39 27.38 22.17 14.48
C ARG A 39 28.65 21.77 13.70
N ILE A 40 28.62 21.91 12.38
CA ILE A 40 29.77 21.62 11.50
C ILE A 40 30.94 22.57 11.80
N ASP A 41 30.67 23.87 11.94
CA ASP A 41 31.68 24.89 12.23
C ASP A 41 32.35 24.64 13.59
N GLN A 42 31.60 24.11 14.56
CA GLN A 42 32.12 23.72 15.88
C GLN A 42 32.74 22.31 15.89
N LYS A 43 32.78 21.60 14.74
CA LYS A 43 33.27 20.22 14.57
C LYS A 43 32.52 19.21 15.46
N ILE A 44 31.25 19.47 15.73
CA ILE A 44 30.34 18.55 16.43
C ILE A 44 29.73 17.61 15.40
N THR A 45 30.36 16.48 15.18
CA THR A 45 29.91 15.44 14.23
C THR A 45 29.74 14.11 14.96
N PRO A 46 28.76 13.28 14.57
CA PRO A 46 28.65 11.95 15.14
C PRO A 46 29.82 11.07 14.73
N VAL A 47 30.10 10.09 15.55
CA VAL A 47 30.95 8.92 15.24
C VAL A 47 30.07 7.69 15.12
N TYR A 48 30.55 6.66 14.46
CA TYR A 48 29.80 5.45 14.20
C TYR A 48 30.42 4.29 14.96
N LYS A 49 29.55 3.56 15.69
CA LYS A 49 29.90 2.39 16.49
C LYS A 49 29.32 1.14 15.84
N LEU A 50 30.00 0.02 16.03
CA LEU A 50 29.47 -1.30 15.72
C LEU A 50 28.68 -1.85 16.90
N VAL A 51 27.57 -2.53 16.59
CA VAL A 51 26.83 -3.28 17.62
C VAL A 51 27.64 -4.51 17.99
N ASP A 52 28.09 -4.58 19.25
CA ASP A 52 28.75 -5.76 19.77
C ASP A 52 27.74 -6.89 20.04
N THR A 53 27.71 -7.86 19.14
CA THR A 53 26.84 -9.04 19.24
C THR A 53 27.50 -10.20 19.99
N CYS A 54 28.75 -10.03 20.43
CA CYS A 54 29.56 -11.06 21.06
C CYS A 54 29.87 -10.77 22.53
N ALA A 55 29.24 -9.76 23.13
CA ALA A 55 29.41 -9.37 24.55
C ALA A 55 30.89 -9.14 24.97
N GLY A 56 31.73 -8.66 24.05
CA GLY A 56 33.16 -8.42 24.26
C GLY A 56 34.02 -9.68 24.35
N GLU A 57 33.47 -10.88 24.13
CA GLU A 57 34.23 -12.13 24.15
C GLU A 57 35.02 -12.36 22.85
N PHE A 58 34.50 -11.87 21.73
CA PHE A 58 35.10 -11.95 20.40
C PHE A 58 34.86 -10.66 19.65
N GLU A 59 35.67 -10.37 18.63
CA GLU A 59 35.45 -9.28 17.71
C GLU A 59 34.15 -9.52 16.92
N ALA A 60 33.19 -8.57 16.98
CA ALA A 60 31.93 -8.68 16.27
C ALA A 60 32.14 -8.27 14.80
N GLU A 61 31.93 -9.20 13.88
CA GLU A 61 32.04 -8.97 12.43
C GLU A 61 30.68 -8.59 11.80
N THR A 62 29.73 -8.09 12.60
CA THR A 62 28.41 -7.69 12.10
C THR A 62 28.44 -6.33 11.41
N PRO A 63 27.70 -6.12 10.31
CA PRO A 63 27.65 -4.82 9.62
C PRO A 63 26.78 -3.80 10.34
N TYR A 64 26.30 -4.06 11.55
CA TYR A 64 25.37 -3.25 12.31
C TYR A 64 26.02 -2.00 12.89
N SER A 65 25.65 -0.84 12.38
CA SER A 65 26.23 0.44 12.77
C SER A 65 25.18 1.38 13.33
N TYR A 66 25.56 2.21 14.29
CA TYR A 66 24.73 3.30 14.82
C TYR A 66 25.58 4.52 15.12
N SER A 67 24.97 5.69 15.15
CA SER A 67 25.64 6.95 15.46
C SER A 67 25.60 7.29 16.94
N THR A 68 26.65 7.98 17.41
CA THR A 68 26.71 8.59 18.75
C THR A 68 27.60 9.84 18.72
N TYR A 69 27.40 10.76 19.68
CA TYR A 69 28.25 11.96 19.82
C TYR A 69 29.37 11.75 20.85
N GLU A 70 30.09 10.66 20.71
CA GLU A 70 31.28 10.32 21.50
C GLU A 70 32.59 10.72 20.77
N SER A 71 33.74 10.23 21.25
CA SER A 71 35.04 10.67 20.73
C SER A 71 35.66 9.71 19.71
N GLU A 72 35.28 8.45 19.73
CA GLU A 72 35.95 7.39 18.93
C GLU A 72 34.99 6.77 17.93
N ASN A 73 35.52 6.54 16.72
CA ASN A 73 34.80 5.93 15.62
C ASN A 73 35.33 4.50 15.40
N ASP A 74 34.42 3.50 15.43
CA ASP A 74 34.79 2.10 15.22
C ASP A 74 34.86 1.75 13.72
N LEU A 75 34.31 2.60 12.87
CA LEU A 75 34.17 2.34 11.44
C LEU A 75 35.16 3.15 10.58
N GLN A 76 35.51 2.55 9.44
CA GLN A 76 36.10 3.23 8.30
C GLN A 76 35.09 3.25 7.15
N PRO A 77 35.03 4.32 6.33
CA PRO A 77 34.17 4.35 5.15
C PRO A 77 34.40 3.15 4.23
N LEU A 78 33.35 2.61 3.63
CA LEU A 78 33.48 1.56 2.64
C LEU A 78 34.30 2.05 1.43
N GLU A 79 35.18 1.20 0.94
CA GLU A 79 35.95 1.49 -0.28
C GLU A 79 35.19 1.05 -1.53
N GLY A 80 35.46 1.72 -2.66
CA GLY A 80 34.93 1.40 -3.97
C GLY A 80 33.61 2.14 -4.28
N LYS A 81 33.00 1.77 -5.41
CA LYS A 81 31.70 2.32 -5.83
C LYS A 81 30.60 1.84 -4.89
N LYS A 82 29.82 2.77 -4.38
CA LYS A 82 28.80 2.45 -3.37
C LYS A 82 27.59 3.36 -3.47
N ILE A 83 26.43 2.77 -3.28
CA ILE A 83 25.13 3.45 -3.31
C ILE A 83 24.43 3.25 -1.96
N MET A 84 23.84 4.31 -1.45
CA MET A 84 23.02 4.26 -0.26
C MET A 84 21.55 3.99 -0.62
N ILE A 85 20.90 3.06 0.08
CA ILE A 85 19.48 2.75 -0.03
C ILE A 85 18.80 3.20 1.26
N LEU A 86 17.75 4.01 1.13
CA LEU A 86 16.94 4.44 2.27
C LEU A 86 15.73 3.51 2.42
N GLY A 87 15.62 2.89 3.59
CA GLY A 87 14.53 1.99 3.95
C GLY A 87 13.22 2.70 4.31
N GLY A 88 12.22 1.92 4.67
CA GLY A 88 10.87 2.42 4.98
C GLY A 88 10.74 3.11 6.34
N GLY A 89 11.74 2.97 7.21
CA GLY A 89 11.66 3.45 8.59
C GLY A 89 10.84 2.49 9.48
N PRO A 90 10.22 2.98 10.57
CA PRO A 90 9.50 2.13 11.51
C PRO A 90 8.24 1.53 10.89
N ASN A 91 7.96 0.26 11.20
CA ASN A 91 6.72 -0.40 10.79
C ASN A 91 5.53 0.21 11.53
N ARG A 92 4.45 0.48 10.79
CA ARG A 92 3.17 0.96 11.31
C ARG A 92 2.04 0.60 10.36
N ILE A 93 0.82 0.52 10.88
CA ILE A 93 -0.37 0.37 10.06
C ILE A 93 -0.44 1.54 9.07
N GLY A 94 -0.74 1.24 7.80
CA GLY A 94 -0.70 2.22 6.72
C GLY A 94 0.62 2.33 5.98
N GLN A 95 1.67 1.61 6.43
CA GLN A 95 2.95 1.48 5.73
C GLN A 95 3.24 -0.01 5.50
N GLY A 96 3.29 -0.41 4.22
CA GLY A 96 3.45 -1.82 3.87
C GLY A 96 4.89 -2.32 4.09
N ILE A 97 5.01 -3.51 4.64
CA ILE A 97 6.30 -4.23 4.76
C ILE A 97 6.84 -4.65 3.39
N GLU A 98 6.03 -4.62 2.36
CA GLU A 98 6.37 -4.94 0.97
C GLU A 98 7.46 -4.02 0.41
N PHE A 99 7.58 -2.80 0.93
CA PHE A 99 8.68 -1.89 0.60
C PHE A 99 10.04 -2.42 1.08
N ASP A 100 10.06 -3.16 2.17
CA ASP A 100 11.29 -3.79 2.66
C ASP A 100 11.80 -4.86 1.69
N TYR A 101 10.90 -5.68 1.12
CA TYR A 101 11.24 -6.57 0.01
C TYR A 101 11.88 -5.81 -1.16
N CYS A 102 11.36 -4.64 -1.52
CA CYS A 102 11.92 -3.83 -2.60
C CYS A 102 13.34 -3.34 -2.27
N CYS A 103 13.60 -2.97 -1.01
CA CYS A 103 14.94 -2.60 -0.54
C CYS A 103 15.92 -3.79 -0.63
N VAL A 104 15.49 -4.98 -0.22
CA VAL A 104 16.29 -6.22 -0.34
C VAL A 104 16.64 -6.50 -1.79
N GLN A 105 15.66 -6.44 -2.69
CA GLN A 105 15.87 -6.64 -4.13
C GLN A 105 16.77 -5.55 -4.74
N ALA A 106 16.70 -4.32 -4.23
CA ALA A 106 17.60 -3.25 -4.66
C ALA A 106 19.06 -3.53 -4.26
N VAL A 107 19.30 -4.07 -3.06
CA VAL A 107 20.66 -4.51 -2.64
C VAL A 107 21.22 -5.54 -3.62
N PHE A 108 20.43 -6.56 -3.98
CA PHE A 108 20.85 -7.58 -4.95
C PHE A 108 21.10 -6.97 -6.34
N GLY A 109 20.21 -6.09 -6.80
CA GLY A 109 20.37 -5.41 -8.10
C GLY A 109 21.62 -4.52 -8.17
N LEU A 110 21.94 -3.79 -7.09
CA LEU A 110 23.18 -3.01 -7.01
C LEU A 110 24.42 -3.89 -7.02
N ARG A 111 24.41 -5.00 -6.30
CA ARG A 111 25.51 -5.99 -6.29
C ARG A 111 25.75 -6.56 -7.69
N GLU A 112 24.68 -6.92 -8.42
CA GLU A 112 24.75 -7.38 -9.82
C GLU A 112 25.24 -6.30 -10.78
N ALA A 113 25.03 -5.02 -10.46
CA ALA A 113 25.54 -3.87 -11.20
C ALA A 113 26.98 -3.46 -10.80
N GLY A 114 27.60 -4.16 -9.84
CA GLY A 114 28.98 -3.92 -9.40
C GLY A 114 29.14 -2.80 -8.37
N TYR A 115 28.07 -2.45 -7.65
CA TYR A 115 28.11 -1.49 -6.55
C TYR A 115 28.03 -2.20 -5.20
N LYS A 116 28.71 -1.65 -4.20
CA LYS A 116 28.47 -1.95 -2.80
C LYS A 116 27.23 -1.21 -2.32
N SER A 117 26.52 -1.82 -1.38
CA SER A 117 25.29 -1.28 -0.82
C SER A 117 25.49 -0.78 0.60
N ILE A 118 24.98 0.42 0.87
CA ILE A 118 24.83 0.96 2.22
C ILE A 118 23.32 1.01 2.48
N MET A 119 22.84 0.18 3.40
CA MET A 119 21.44 0.19 3.82
C MET A 119 21.28 1.08 5.05
N VAL A 120 20.28 1.97 5.02
CA VAL A 120 19.89 2.76 6.19
C VAL A 120 18.45 2.48 6.52
N ASN A 121 18.19 1.94 7.71
CA ASN A 121 16.84 1.70 8.22
C ASN A 121 16.85 1.67 9.74
N CYS A 122 15.79 2.16 10.38
CA CYS A 122 15.68 2.17 11.84
C CYS A 122 14.90 0.99 12.44
N ASN A 123 14.37 0.10 11.60
CA ASN A 123 13.65 -1.08 12.07
C ASN A 123 14.61 -2.30 12.14
N PRO A 124 14.93 -2.83 13.34
CA PRO A 124 15.83 -3.97 13.46
C PRO A 124 15.16 -5.33 13.17
N GLU A 125 13.83 -5.37 13.08
CA GLU A 125 13.00 -6.57 12.90
C GLU A 125 12.51 -6.74 11.46
N THR A 126 13.36 -6.44 10.47
CA THR A 126 12.97 -6.55 9.06
C THR A 126 14.09 -7.11 8.20
N VAL A 127 13.75 -7.67 7.04
CA VAL A 127 14.71 -8.41 6.19
C VAL A 127 15.79 -7.51 5.61
N SER A 128 15.50 -6.23 5.32
CA SER A 128 16.52 -5.29 4.82
C SER A 128 17.63 -4.99 5.83
N THR A 129 17.41 -5.32 7.09
CA THR A 129 18.38 -5.15 8.18
C THR A 129 19.04 -6.46 8.62
N ASP A 130 18.89 -7.53 7.86
CA ASP A 130 19.63 -8.78 8.11
C ASP A 130 21.12 -8.58 7.89
N PHE A 131 21.93 -9.25 8.75
CA PHE A 131 23.38 -9.02 8.85
C PHE A 131 24.16 -9.41 7.59
N ASP A 132 23.65 -10.31 6.76
CA ASP A 132 24.30 -10.82 5.56
C ASP A 132 23.78 -10.18 4.25
N LEU A 133 22.90 -9.18 4.34
CA LEU A 133 22.27 -8.58 3.18
C LEU A 133 23.15 -7.49 2.54
N ALA A 134 23.35 -6.38 3.22
CA ALA A 134 24.07 -5.21 2.71
C ALA A 134 25.55 -5.22 3.12
N ASP A 135 26.41 -4.54 2.34
CA ASP A 135 27.81 -4.41 2.68
C ASP A 135 28.04 -3.52 3.92
N ARG A 136 27.11 -2.61 4.20
CA ARG A 136 27.05 -1.78 5.40
C ARG A 136 25.61 -1.50 5.78
N LEU A 137 25.30 -1.57 7.07
CA LEU A 137 23.96 -1.28 7.60
C LEU A 137 24.06 -0.24 8.72
N TYR A 138 23.26 0.83 8.59
CA TYR A 138 23.08 1.83 9.61
C TYR A 138 21.68 1.75 10.21
N PHE A 139 21.60 1.54 11.52
CA PHE A 139 20.36 1.64 12.30
C PHE A 139 20.14 3.09 12.70
N GLU A 140 19.65 3.87 11.74
CA GLU A 140 19.42 5.30 11.94
C GLU A 140 18.02 5.71 11.46
N PRO A 141 17.46 6.77 12.04
CA PRO A 141 16.23 7.38 11.55
C PRO A 141 16.41 7.86 10.10
N ILE A 142 15.33 7.79 9.32
CA ILE A 142 15.31 8.33 7.95
C ILE A 142 14.97 9.83 8.03
N THR A 143 15.87 10.61 8.62
CA THR A 143 15.79 12.06 8.71
C THR A 143 16.87 12.73 7.88
N PHE A 144 16.69 14.01 7.54
CA PHE A 144 17.71 14.74 6.75
C PHE A 144 19.04 14.80 7.49
N GLU A 145 19.03 15.08 8.80
CA GLU A 145 20.23 15.15 9.63
C GLU A 145 21.03 13.86 9.61
N ASP A 146 20.38 12.73 9.95
CA ASP A 146 21.04 11.43 10.10
C ASP A 146 21.60 10.94 8.76
N ILE A 147 20.79 11.06 7.70
CA ILE A 147 21.22 10.67 6.34
C ILE A 147 22.39 11.51 5.86
N MET A 148 22.37 12.82 6.06
CA MET A 148 23.50 13.70 5.68
C MET A 148 24.76 13.42 6.49
N ASN A 149 24.65 13.04 7.75
CA ASN A 149 25.79 12.63 8.56
C ASN A 149 26.45 11.36 8.01
N ILE A 150 25.66 10.34 7.63
CA ILE A 150 26.17 9.12 7.01
C ILE A 150 26.77 9.41 5.64
N ILE A 151 26.13 10.27 4.81
CA ILE A 151 26.66 10.68 3.50
C ILE A 151 28.03 11.37 3.64
N ASN A 152 28.17 12.26 4.61
CA ASN A 152 29.45 12.95 4.87
C ASN A 152 30.56 11.98 5.31
N PHE A 153 30.21 10.94 6.05
CA PHE A 153 31.15 9.92 6.50
C PHE A 153 31.50 8.93 5.37
N GLU A 154 30.48 8.29 4.78
CA GLU A 154 30.64 7.22 3.78
C GLU A 154 31.01 7.75 2.39
N LYS A 155 30.56 8.93 2.01
CA LYS A 155 30.71 9.54 0.67
C LYS A 155 30.26 8.59 -0.45
N PRO A 156 28.97 8.15 -0.45
CA PRO A 156 28.44 7.30 -1.50
C PRO A 156 28.41 8.04 -2.84
N ASP A 157 28.41 7.30 -3.96
CA ASP A 157 28.23 7.86 -5.30
C ASP A 157 26.85 8.51 -5.48
N GLY A 158 25.88 8.13 -4.63
CA GLY A 158 24.54 8.71 -4.52
C GLY A 158 23.58 7.86 -3.69
N VAL A 159 22.30 8.23 -3.73
CA VAL A 159 21.26 7.68 -2.87
C VAL A 159 20.07 7.19 -3.70
N LEU A 160 19.50 6.04 -3.35
CA LEU A 160 18.22 5.51 -3.84
C LEU A 160 17.13 5.79 -2.80
N VAL A 161 16.12 6.58 -3.17
CA VAL A 161 15.00 6.99 -2.30
C VAL A 161 13.68 6.30 -2.65
N GLN A 162 13.60 5.55 -3.76
CA GLN A 162 12.34 5.07 -4.34
C GLN A 162 11.90 3.69 -3.85
N PHE A 163 12.70 2.97 -3.05
CA PHE A 163 12.43 1.59 -2.65
C PHE A 163 11.77 1.48 -1.27
N GLY A 164 12.05 2.42 -0.36
CA GLY A 164 11.54 2.43 1.01
C GLY A 164 10.13 3.03 1.19
N GLY A 165 9.37 3.20 0.12
CA GLY A 165 8.03 3.79 0.17
C GLY A 165 8.07 5.32 0.39
N GLN A 166 7.06 5.85 1.08
CA GLN A 166 6.86 7.30 1.20
C GLN A 166 7.84 8.00 2.15
N THR A 167 8.43 7.27 3.11
CA THR A 167 9.31 7.89 4.12
C THR A 167 10.56 8.53 3.51
N PRO A 168 11.37 7.82 2.69
CA PRO A 168 12.56 8.42 2.10
C PRO A 168 12.25 9.48 1.04
N LEU A 169 11.09 9.44 0.37
CA LEU A 169 10.72 10.46 -0.61
C LEU A 169 10.56 11.85 0.02
N LYS A 170 10.10 11.92 1.27
CA LYS A 170 9.92 13.20 1.99
C LYS A 170 11.19 14.03 2.13
N ILE A 171 12.35 13.39 2.15
CA ILE A 171 13.66 14.08 2.29
C ILE A 171 14.40 14.17 0.95
N ALA A 172 13.86 13.63 -0.15
CA ALA A 172 14.55 13.59 -1.44
C ALA A 172 14.94 14.98 -1.96
N ASN A 173 14.03 15.97 -1.81
CA ASN A 173 14.31 17.36 -2.21
C ASN A 173 15.41 17.97 -1.37
N GLN A 174 15.34 17.86 -0.05
CA GLN A 174 16.36 18.40 0.85
C GLN A 174 17.74 17.80 0.55
N LEU A 175 17.80 16.49 0.26
CA LEU A 175 19.04 15.83 -0.15
C LEU A 175 19.56 16.37 -1.49
N SER A 176 18.69 16.55 -2.49
CA SER A 176 19.04 17.10 -3.80
C SER A 176 19.55 18.54 -3.69
N GLU A 177 18.86 19.39 -2.93
CA GLU A 177 19.26 20.78 -2.66
C GLU A 177 20.60 20.87 -1.90
N ALA A 178 20.91 19.89 -1.06
CA ALA A 178 22.19 19.75 -0.39
C ALA A 178 23.31 19.20 -1.31
N GLY A 179 23.03 19.00 -2.60
CA GLY A 179 24.00 18.53 -3.60
C GLY A 179 24.21 17.01 -3.62
N VAL A 180 23.33 16.23 -2.98
CA VAL A 180 23.39 14.77 -3.00
C VAL A 180 22.80 14.25 -4.31
N LYS A 181 23.52 13.37 -4.99
CA LYS A 181 23.01 12.74 -6.21
C LYS A 181 21.93 11.72 -5.88
N ILE A 182 20.73 11.93 -6.37
CA ILE A 182 19.65 10.96 -6.33
C ILE A 182 19.73 10.08 -7.58
N TYR A 183 19.83 8.75 -7.40
CA TYR A 183 19.78 7.77 -8.47
C TYR A 183 18.34 7.32 -8.70
N GLY A 184 18.00 6.99 -9.94
CA GLY A 184 16.63 6.70 -10.35
C GLY A 184 15.87 7.97 -10.77
N THR A 185 14.56 8.01 -10.55
CA THR A 185 13.73 9.19 -10.85
C THR A 185 14.19 10.40 -10.04
N SER A 186 14.33 11.55 -10.70
CA SER A 186 14.80 12.78 -10.07
C SER A 186 13.82 13.30 -9.02
N SER A 187 14.33 14.07 -8.05
CA SER A 187 13.48 14.76 -7.06
C SER A 187 12.43 15.66 -7.71
N ASP A 188 12.77 16.35 -8.81
CA ASP A 188 11.85 17.20 -9.55
C ASP A 188 10.71 16.38 -10.17
N SER A 189 11.00 15.23 -10.76
CA SER A 189 10.00 14.32 -11.33
C SER A 189 9.10 13.70 -10.24
N ILE A 190 9.66 13.37 -9.08
CA ILE A 190 8.89 12.90 -7.92
C ILE A 190 7.93 14.01 -7.45
N ASN A 191 8.41 15.23 -7.31
CA ASN A 191 7.59 16.38 -6.92
C ASN A 191 6.49 16.67 -7.93
N LEU A 192 6.79 16.60 -9.23
CA LEU A 192 5.82 16.80 -10.30
C LEU A 192 4.66 15.78 -10.21
N ALA A 193 4.97 14.53 -9.84
CA ALA A 193 3.95 13.50 -9.66
C ALA A 193 3.15 13.66 -8.34
N GLU A 194 3.77 14.12 -7.26
CA GLU A 194 3.14 14.28 -5.95
C GLU A 194 2.39 15.61 -5.80
N ASN A 195 2.80 16.65 -6.51
CA ASN A 195 2.12 17.95 -6.49
C ASN A 195 0.89 17.92 -7.41
N ARG A 196 -0.29 17.98 -6.80
CA ARG A 196 -1.57 17.90 -7.52
C ARG A 196 -1.75 18.98 -8.61
N GLU A 197 -1.35 20.21 -8.33
CA GLU A 197 -1.52 21.32 -9.27
C GLU A 197 -0.59 21.13 -10.50
N GLU A 198 0.63 20.70 -10.29
CA GLU A 198 1.58 20.43 -11.38
C GLU A 198 1.23 19.13 -12.12
N PHE A 199 0.82 18.10 -11.41
CA PHE A 199 0.36 16.85 -12.02
C PHE A 199 -0.87 17.04 -12.89
N ALA A 200 -1.81 17.91 -12.50
CA ALA A 200 -2.97 18.25 -13.31
C ALA A 200 -2.57 18.81 -14.69
N LYS A 201 -1.53 19.64 -14.75
CA LYS A 201 -1.02 20.17 -16.04
C LYS A 201 -0.48 19.04 -16.94
N VAL A 202 0.15 18.03 -16.35
CA VAL A 202 0.62 16.83 -17.08
C VAL A 202 -0.56 16.05 -17.64
N ILE A 203 -1.58 15.82 -16.81
CA ILE A 203 -2.81 15.11 -17.19
C ILE A 203 -3.54 15.85 -18.34
N ASP A 204 -3.71 17.15 -18.23
CA ASP A 204 -4.33 17.98 -19.26
C ASP A 204 -3.55 17.95 -20.58
N LYS A 205 -2.21 18.09 -20.50
CA LYS A 205 -1.31 17.99 -21.66
C LYS A 205 -1.45 16.67 -22.41
N LEU A 206 -1.60 15.57 -21.67
CA LEU A 206 -1.72 14.22 -22.24
C LEU A 206 -3.15 13.84 -22.61
N ASN A 207 -4.13 14.71 -22.32
CA ASN A 207 -5.56 14.47 -22.50
C ASN A 207 -6.03 13.16 -21.83
N ILE A 208 -5.67 12.98 -20.55
CA ILE A 208 -6.01 11.83 -19.73
C ILE A 208 -7.16 12.20 -18.79
N LEU A 209 -8.08 11.25 -18.53
CA LEU A 209 -9.20 11.48 -17.61
C LEU A 209 -8.75 11.28 -16.16
N THR A 210 -9.20 12.19 -15.28
CA THR A 210 -9.16 12.04 -13.82
C THR A 210 -10.52 12.37 -13.22
N PRO A 211 -10.84 11.92 -12.00
CA PRO A 211 -11.99 12.45 -11.28
C PRO A 211 -11.90 13.96 -11.13
N ALA A 212 -13.02 14.64 -11.19
CA ALA A 212 -13.07 16.07 -10.86
C ALA A 212 -12.60 16.28 -9.41
N TYR A 213 -11.83 17.32 -9.14
CA TYR A 213 -11.28 17.57 -7.81
C TYR A 213 -11.28 19.04 -7.43
N CYS A 214 -11.16 19.30 -6.14
CA CYS A 214 -10.95 20.62 -5.57
C CYS A 214 -9.84 20.57 -4.52
N ILE A 215 -8.97 21.57 -4.52
CA ILE A 215 -7.96 21.80 -3.48
C ILE A 215 -8.46 22.97 -2.63
N ALA A 216 -9.03 22.67 -1.48
CA ALA A 216 -9.56 23.68 -0.58
C ALA A 216 -8.47 24.14 0.40
N LYS A 217 -8.11 25.41 0.33
CA LYS A 217 -7.10 26.06 1.19
C LYS A 217 -7.73 26.70 2.43
N ASN A 218 -9.05 26.92 2.41
CA ASN A 218 -9.82 27.53 3.49
C ASN A 218 -11.27 27.03 3.47
N TYR A 219 -12.05 27.45 4.47
CA TYR A 219 -13.47 27.07 4.59
C TYR A 219 -14.33 27.58 3.44
N ASP A 220 -14.08 28.77 2.90
CA ASP A 220 -14.87 29.36 1.83
C ASP A 220 -14.73 28.55 0.53
N ASP A 221 -13.55 28.01 0.24
CA ASP A 221 -13.31 27.11 -0.88
C ASP A 221 -14.17 25.84 -0.75
N ILE A 222 -14.27 25.28 0.46
CA ILE A 222 -15.06 24.09 0.75
C ILE A 222 -16.56 24.36 0.55
N TYR A 223 -17.06 25.45 1.12
CA TYR A 223 -18.47 25.84 0.95
C TYR A 223 -18.81 26.08 -0.52
N SER A 224 -17.95 26.79 -1.23
CA SER A 224 -18.15 27.08 -2.67
C SER A 224 -18.17 25.80 -3.50
N TYR A 225 -17.27 24.86 -3.22
CA TYR A 225 -17.26 23.57 -3.89
C TYR A 225 -18.48 22.72 -3.53
N ALA A 226 -18.88 22.69 -2.27
CA ALA A 226 -20.04 21.92 -1.81
C ALA A 226 -21.37 22.33 -2.46
N GLU A 227 -21.50 23.56 -2.95
CA GLU A 227 -22.69 24.03 -3.70
C GLU A 227 -22.77 23.44 -5.12
N THR A 228 -21.64 23.10 -5.71
CA THR A 228 -21.53 22.63 -7.11
C THR A 228 -21.11 21.19 -7.26
N ALA A 229 -20.65 20.56 -6.17
CA ALA A 229 -20.14 19.20 -6.17
C ALA A 229 -21.21 18.16 -6.51
N ASN A 230 -20.84 17.19 -7.33
CA ASN A 230 -21.62 15.97 -7.51
C ASN A 230 -21.22 14.97 -6.44
N PHE A 231 -22.09 14.76 -5.45
CA PHE A 231 -21.86 13.75 -4.40
C PHE A 231 -22.12 12.33 -4.93
N PRO A 232 -21.38 11.31 -4.39
CA PRO A 232 -20.43 11.40 -3.29
C PRO A 232 -19.06 11.94 -3.69
N VAL A 233 -18.33 12.45 -2.67
CA VAL A 233 -16.95 12.91 -2.80
C VAL A 233 -16.04 12.21 -1.79
N LEU A 234 -14.77 12.02 -2.14
CA LEU A 234 -13.73 11.51 -1.26
C LEU A 234 -12.95 12.71 -0.71
N VAL A 235 -12.95 12.87 0.60
CA VAL A 235 -12.22 13.93 1.29
C VAL A 235 -10.96 13.37 1.94
N ARG A 236 -9.84 14.03 1.73
CA ARG A 236 -8.55 13.62 2.31
C ARG A 236 -7.73 14.82 2.75
N PRO A 237 -7.17 14.80 3.95
CA PRO A 237 -6.16 15.77 4.35
C PRO A 237 -4.90 15.60 3.49
N SER A 238 -4.18 16.68 3.23
CA SER A 238 -2.87 16.60 2.57
C SER A 238 -1.84 15.91 3.46
N PHE A 239 -0.90 15.18 2.84
CA PHE A 239 0.26 14.55 3.51
C PHE A 239 -0.06 13.47 4.54
N VAL A 240 -1.21 12.81 4.45
CA VAL A 240 -1.53 11.63 5.29
C VAL A 240 -0.96 10.35 4.70
N LEU A 241 -0.61 9.40 5.58
CA LEU A 241 -0.09 8.08 5.21
C LEU A 241 -1.20 7.02 5.34
N GLY A 242 -1.30 6.12 4.35
CA GLY A 242 -2.23 4.98 4.40
C GLY A 242 -3.70 5.39 4.47
N GLY A 243 -4.07 6.50 3.85
CA GLY A 243 -5.46 6.98 3.80
C GLY A 243 -6.02 7.45 5.14
N ARG A 244 -5.17 7.72 6.15
CA ARG A 244 -5.60 8.15 7.48
C ARG A 244 -6.52 9.37 7.38
N ALA A 245 -7.65 9.29 8.09
CA ALA A 245 -8.70 10.29 8.11
C ALA A 245 -9.35 10.57 6.74
N MET A 246 -9.15 9.72 5.72
CA MET A 246 -9.93 9.80 4.48
C MET A 246 -11.37 9.35 4.74
N GLN A 247 -12.32 10.01 4.09
CA GLN A 247 -13.74 9.67 4.23
C GLN A 247 -14.52 9.92 2.93
N ILE A 248 -15.41 8.99 2.58
CA ILE A 248 -16.41 9.19 1.54
C ILE A 248 -17.58 9.95 2.15
N VAL A 249 -17.98 11.03 1.52
CA VAL A 249 -18.99 11.98 1.98
C VAL A 249 -20.11 12.06 0.95
N TYR A 250 -21.35 11.85 1.40
CA TYR A 250 -22.51 11.69 0.53
C TYR A 250 -23.40 12.95 0.44
N SER A 251 -23.13 13.98 1.26
CA SER A 251 -23.89 15.22 1.24
C SER A 251 -23.07 16.42 1.66
N LYS A 252 -23.57 17.61 1.35
CA LYS A 252 -22.98 18.90 1.75
C LYS A 252 -22.82 18.99 3.28
N GLU A 253 -23.84 18.56 4.03
CA GLU A 253 -23.85 18.65 5.50
C GLU A 253 -22.74 17.76 6.09
N GLN A 254 -22.55 16.55 5.53
CA GLN A 254 -21.48 15.64 5.93
C GLN A 254 -20.10 16.21 5.60
N LEU A 255 -19.95 16.89 4.45
CA LEU A 255 -18.69 17.53 4.08
C LEU A 255 -18.31 18.63 5.05
N VAL A 256 -19.25 19.48 5.41
CA VAL A 256 -19.04 20.57 6.37
C VAL A 256 -18.70 20.01 7.76
N ASP A 257 -19.43 19.00 8.25
CA ASP A 257 -19.18 18.36 9.54
C ASP A 257 -17.79 17.68 9.59
N TYR A 258 -17.39 16.99 8.52
CA TYR A 258 -16.06 16.40 8.40
C TYR A 258 -14.96 17.47 8.55
N VAL A 259 -15.09 18.58 7.85
CA VAL A 259 -14.10 19.66 7.86
C VAL A 259 -13.98 20.29 9.23
N PHE A 260 -15.09 20.54 9.92
CA PHE A 260 -15.07 21.05 11.29
C PHE A 260 -14.31 20.14 12.25
N ARG A 261 -14.49 18.83 12.16
CA ARG A 261 -13.78 17.86 13.01
C ARG A 261 -12.31 17.71 12.63
N SER A 262 -12.00 17.89 11.35
CA SER A 262 -10.62 17.74 10.85
C SER A 262 -9.78 19.00 11.03
N ALA A 263 -10.41 20.17 11.16
CA ALA A 263 -9.71 21.45 11.31
C ALA A 263 -8.84 21.53 12.56
N GLU A 264 -9.23 20.86 13.64
CA GLU A 264 -8.40 20.76 14.87
C GLU A 264 -7.14 19.90 14.65
N ALA A 265 -7.15 19.02 13.64
CA ALA A 265 -6.06 18.08 13.36
C ALA A 265 -5.13 18.50 12.20
N THR A 266 -5.55 19.47 11.37
CA THR A 266 -4.88 19.77 10.08
C THR A 266 -4.28 21.18 10.01
N ASN A 267 -3.93 21.80 11.14
CA ASN A 267 -3.31 23.13 11.19
C ASN A 267 -2.61 23.51 9.85
N ASP A 268 -3.24 24.41 9.07
CA ASP A 268 -2.71 25.07 7.86
C ASP A 268 -2.43 24.22 6.60
N HIS A 269 -2.90 22.97 6.51
CA HIS A 269 -2.74 22.17 5.29
C HIS A 269 -4.01 22.12 4.44
N PRO A 270 -3.91 22.22 3.10
CA PRO A 270 -5.07 22.13 2.23
C PRO A 270 -5.76 20.76 2.31
N ILE A 271 -7.09 20.78 2.20
CA ILE A 271 -7.92 19.57 2.10
C ILE A 271 -8.19 19.29 0.63
N LEU A 272 -7.99 18.05 0.24
CA LEU A 272 -8.28 17.59 -1.11
C LEU A 272 -9.65 16.91 -1.14
N ILE A 273 -10.46 17.28 -2.11
CA ILE A 273 -11.80 16.76 -2.32
C ILE A 273 -11.88 16.25 -3.76
N ASP A 274 -11.97 14.94 -3.93
CA ASP A 274 -12.10 14.30 -5.23
C ASP A 274 -13.53 13.80 -5.43
N GLN A 275 -14.07 13.92 -6.64
CA GLN A 275 -15.33 13.25 -7.00
C GLN A 275 -15.13 11.74 -6.86
N PHE A 276 -15.98 11.08 -6.08
CA PHE A 276 -15.93 9.64 -5.93
C PHE A 276 -16.67 8.94 -7.08
N ILE A 277 -16.01 8.01 -7.77
CA ILE A 277 -16.57 7.26 -8.88
C ILE A 277 -17.21 5.97 -8.35
N GLU A 278 -18.48 6.03 -7.98
CA GLU A 278 -19.23 4.88 -7.49
C GLU A 278 -19.34 3.76 -8.53
N ASN A 279 -19.33 2.52 -8.07
CA ASN A 279 -19.46 1.31 -8.90
C ASN A 279 -18.39 1.23 -10.02
N ALA A 280 -17.21 1.78 -9.79
CA ALA A 280 -16.06 1.61 -10.66
C ALA A 280 -15.26 0.36 -10.27
N PHE A 281 -14.64 -0.28 -11.25
CA PHE A 281 -13.57 -1.24 -11.00
C PHE A 281 -12.25 -0.50 -10.81
N GLU A 282 -11.48 -0.87 -9.80
CA GLU A 282 -10.16 -0.32 -9.59
C GLU A 282 -9.08 -1.25 -10.12
N PHE A 283 -8.00 -0.64 -10.63
CA PHE A 283 -6.83 -1.34 -11.16
C PHE A 283 -5.56 -0.70 -10.65
N ASP A 284 -4.58 -1.55 -10.31
CA ASP A 284 -3.20 -1.16 -10.06
C ASP A 284 -2.29 -1.66 -11.17
N VAL A 285 -1.32 -0.86 -11.56
CA VAL A 285 -0.32 -1.21 -12.57
C VAL A 285 1.07 -0.93 -12.03
N ASP A 286 1.94 -1.94 -12.07
CA ASP A 286 3.36 -1.76 -11.83
C ASP A 286 4.14 -1.87 -13.14
N ALA A 287 5.02 -0.91 -13.37
CA ALA A 287 5.85 -0.86 -14.57
C ALA A 287 7.29 -0.45 -14.24
N LEU A 288 8.20 -0.83 -15.15
CA LEU A 288 9.57 -0.35 -15.20
C LEU A 288 9.71 0.68 -16.33
N CYS A 289 10.50 1.71 -16.09
CA CYS A 289 10.85 2.70 -17.09
C CYS A 289 12.35 3.04 -16.97
N ASP A 290 13.04 3.18 -18.13
CA ASP A 290 14.44 3.60 -18.19
C ASP A 290 14.61 5.03 -18.78
N GLY A 291 13.49 5.75 -18.93
CA GLY A 291 13.41 7.07 -19.54
C GLY A 291 13.18 7.03 -21.07
N GLU A 292 13.40 5.90 -21.73
CA GLU A 292 13.17 5.69 -23.16
C GLU A 292 12.08 4.65 -23.45
N GLU A 293 12.10 3.56 -22.70
CA GLU A 293 11.17 2.44 -22.84
C GLU A 293 10.42 2.15 -21.54
N VAL A 294 9.24 1.54 -21.67
CA VAL A 294 8.40 1.15 -20.53
C VAL A 294 8.04 -0.34 -20.66
N PHE A 295 8.25 -1.08 -19.59
CA PHE A 295 7.82 -2.47 -19.46
C PHE A 295 6.71 -2.58 -18.44
N ILE A 296 5.50 -2.97 -18.86
CA ILE A 296 4.36 -3.23 -17.96
C ILE A 296 4.58 -4.57 -17.27
N GLY A 297 4.89 -4.53 -15.98
CA GLY A 297 5.10 -5.71 -15.14
C GLY A 297 3.82 -6.50 -14.90
N GLY A 298 2.71 -5.80 -14.67
CA GLY A 298 1.39 -6.41 -14.49
C GLY A 298 0.29 -5.38 -14.31
N ILE A 299 -0.92 -5.77 -14.73
CA ILE A 299 -2.17 -5.07 -14.46
C ILE A 299 -2.97 -5.94 -13.50
N MET A 300 -3.32 -5.40 -12.35
CA MET A 300 -4.09 -6.07 -11.30
C MET A 300 -5.47 -5.46 -11.22
N GLN A 301 -6.49 -6.28 -11.07
CA GLN A 301 -7.87 -5.85 -10.84
C GLN A 301 -8.23 -6.06 -9.37
N HIS A 302 -8.81 -5.05 -8.73
CA HIS A 302 -9.39 -5.19 -7.39
C HIS A 302 -10.64 -6.06 -7.45
N ILE A 303 -10.80 -6.93 -6.46
CA ILE A 303 -12.01 -7.76 -6.30
C ILE A 303 -13.08 -6.94 -5.58
N GLU A 304 -12.71 -6.18 -4.56
CA GLU A 304 -13.60 -5.29 -3.84
C GLU A 304 -13.92 -4.04 -4.68
N GLU A 305 -15.01 -3.38 -4.33
CA GLU A 305 -15.46 -2.16 -5.00
C GLU A 305 -14.57 -0.96 -4.69
N ALA A 306 -14.63 0.05 -5.54
CA ALA A 306 -13.96 1.34 -5.35
C ALA A 306 -14.30 1.95 -3.97
N GLY A 307 -13.31 2.61 -3.35
CA GLY A 307 -13.43 3.26 -2.05
C GLY A 307 -12.88 2.46 -0.87
N ILE A 308 -12.42 1.23 -1.11
CA ILE A 308 -11.62 0.48 -0.16
C ILE A 308 -10.14 0.74 -0.47
N HIS A 309 -9.34 1.02 0.57
CA HIS A 309 -7.92 1.26 0.40
C HIS A 309 -7.25 0.10 -0.37
N SER A 310 -6.42 0.39 -1.35
CA SER A 310 -5.79 -0.63 -2.21
C SER A 310 -5.01 -1.70 -1.42
N GLY A 311 -4.39 -1.33 -0.29
CA GLY A 311 -3.74 -2.28 0.62
C GLY A 311 -4.67 -3.31 1.24
N ASP A 312 -5.93 -2.96 1.46
CA ASP A 312 -6.96 -3.81 2.10
C ASP A 312 -7.79 -4.61 1.10
N SER A 313 -7.80 -4.20 -0.18
CA SER A 313 -8.48 -4.92 -1.25
C SER A 313 -7.76 -6.21 -1.61
N SER A 314 -8.53 -7.22 -2.01
CA SER A 314 -8.00 -8.40 -2.70
C SER A 314 -7.79 -8.07 -4.18
N TRP A 315 -6.70 -8.57 -4.76
CA TRP A 315 -6.36 -8.30 -6.16
C TRP A 315 -6.19 -9.59 -6.93
N VAL A 316 -6.53 -9.54 -8.19
CA VAL A 316 -6.32 -10.64 -9.13
C VAL A 316 -5.48 -10.19 -10.32
N ILE A 317 -4.57 -11.04 -10.72
CA ILE A 317 -3.76 -10.91 -11.93
C ILE A 317 -3.80 -12.23 -12.71
N PRO A 318 -4.04 -12.23 -14.06
CA PRO A 318 -4.42 -11.07 -14.87
C PRO A 318 -5.85 -10.60 -14.60
N PRO A 319 -6.23 -9.38 -15.02
CA PRO A 319 -7.60 -8.89 -14.90
C PRO A 319 -8.58 -9.81 -15.64
N TYR A 320 -9.75 -10.07 -15.07
CA TYR A 320 -10.71 -11.04 -15.60
C TYR A 320 -12.07 -10.44 -16.02
N GLU A 321 -12.46 -9.29 -15.46
CA GLU A 321 -13.74 -8.62 -15.75
C GLU A 321 -13.55 -7.31 -16.54
N VAL A 322 -12.60 -7.28 -17.47
CA VAL A 322 -12.32 -6.08 -18.27
C VAL A 322 -12.00 -6.48 -19.71
N ASN A 323 -12.50 -5.69 -20.67
CA ASN A 323 -12.25 -5.93 -22.08
C ASN A 323 -10.82 -5.53 -22.51
N ASP A 324 -10.37 -6.05 -23.65
CA ASP A 324 -9.00 -5.81 -24.12
C ASP A 324 -8.74 -4.36 -24.54
N SER A 325 -9.78 -3.60 -24.93
CA SER A 325 -9.63 -2.17 -25.25
C SER A 325 -9.27 -1.36 -24.03
N VAL A 326 -9.90 -1.62 -22.89
CA VAL A 326 -9.61 -0.97 -21.60
C VAL A 326 -8.21 -1.33 -21.11
N LYS A 327 -7.82 -2.63 -21.20
CA LYS A 327 -6.44 -3.05 -20.86
C LYS A 327 -5.40 -2.28 -21.68
N LYS A 328 -5.63 -2.17 -22.99
CA LYS A 328 -4.73 -1.44 -23.89
C LYS A 328 -4.68 0.05 -23.58
N GLU A 329 -5.80 0.65 -23.18
CA GLU A 329 -5.86 2.05 -22.77
C GLU A 329 -5.07 2.27 -21.48
N ILE A 330 -5.22 1.42 -20.45
CA ILE A 330 -4.44 1.42 -19.23
C ILE A 330 -2.93 1.33 -19.53
N GLU A 331 -2.50 0.39 -20.40
CA GLU A 331 -1.10 0.26 -20.83
C GLU A 331 -0.59 1.52 -21.53
N THR A 332 -1.42 2.12 -22.39
CA THR A 332 -1.09 3.33 -23.13
C THR A 332 -0.92 4.53 -22.21
N ILE A 333 -1.84 4.71 -21.25
CA ILE A 333 -1.77 5.80 -20.28
C ILE A 333 -0.54 5.62 -19.38
N THR A 334 -0.31 4.40 -18.88
CA THR A 334 0.87 4.07 -18.06
C THR A 334 2.16 4.44 -18.78
N THR A 335 2.29 4.05 -20.05
CA THR A 335 3.47 4.37 -20.87
C THR A 335 3.66 5.86 -21.06
N LYS A 336 2.60 6.59 -21.40
CA LYS A 336 2.67 8.05 -21.59
C LYS A 336 3.09 8.78 -20.32
N LEU A 337 2.50 8.41 -19.17
CA LEU A 337 2.81 9.05 -17.88
C LEU A 337 4.22 8.73 -17.42
N ALA A 338 4.68 7.48 -17.55
CA ALA A 338 6.04 7.11 -17.18
C ALA A 338 7.10 7.90 -17.95
N LEU A 339 6.91 8.07 -19.27
CA LEU A 339 7.81 8.85 -20.11
C LEU A 339 7.73 10.36 -19.87
N GLU A 340 6.53 10.93 -19.73
CA GLU A 340 6.33 12.36 -19.47
C GLU A 340 6.91 12.79 -18.13
N LEU A 341 6.82 11.92 -17.10
CA LEU A 341 7.40 12.14 -15.78
C LEU A 341 8.90 11.80 -15.70
N ASN A 342 9.52 11.42 -16.82
CA ASN A 342 10.93 10.99 -16.87
C ASN A 342 11.29 9.97 -15.78
N VAL A 343 10.46 8.95 -15.62
CA VAL A 343 10.65 7.91 -14.59
C VAL A 343 11.86 7.05 -14.93
N ILE A 344 12.71 6.82 -13.93
CA ILE A 344 13.86 5.90 -14.01
C ILE A 344 13.72 4.88 -12.86
N GLY A 345 13.37 3.65 -13.20
CA GLY A 345 13.10 2.57 -12.24
C GLY A 345 11.64 2.17 -12.23
N LEU A 346 11.02 2.11 -11.05
CA LEU A 346 9.63 1.69 -10.84
C LEU A 346 8.64 2.85 -10.91
N ILE A 347 7.47 2.55 -11.44
CA ILE A 347 6.28 3.40 -11.36
C ILE A 347 5.05 2.53 -11.08
N ASN A 348 4.19 3.02 -10.20
CA ASN A 348 2.87 2.46 -9.91
C ASN A 348 1.79 3.46 -10.27
N LEU A 349 0.73 3.00 -10.91
CA LEU A 349 -0.45 3.78 -11.25
C LEU A 349 -1.70 3.10 -10.72
N GLN A 350 -2.63 3.91 -10.23
CA GLN A 350 -3.97 3.46 -9.84
C GLN A 350 -5.01 4.06 -10.76
N PHE A 351 -5.95 3.22 -11.19
CA PHE A 351 -7.01 3.58 -12.12
C PHE A 351 -8.38 3.21 -11.57
N ALA A 352 -9.38 3.98 -11.94
CA ALA A 352 -10.78 3.58 -11.86
C ALA A 352 -11.34 3.44 -13.28
N VAL A 353 -12.12 2.39 -13.52
CA VAL A 353 -12.78 2.14 -14.78
C VAL A 353 -14.30 2.08 -14.57
N LYS A 354 -15.03 2.93 -15.26
CA LYS A 354 -16.48 2.97 -15.25
C LYS A 354 -17.02 3.21 -16.66
N ASP A 355 -17.95 2.37 -17.09
CA ASP A 355 -18.56 2.46 -18.43
C ASP A 355 -17.48 2.52 -19.54
N ASP A 356 -16.49 1.63 -19.45
CA ASP A 356 -15.31 1.55 -20.32
C ASP A 356 -14.42 2.81 -20.39
N LYS A 357 -14.62 3.79 -19.52
CA LYS A 357 -13.76 4.97 -19.40
C LYS A 357 -12.73 4.76 -18.31
N VAL A 358 -11.48 5.07 -18.62
CA VAL A 358 -10.32 4.90 -17.74
C VAL A 358 -9.96 6.25 -17.09
N TYR A 359 -9.98 6.30 -15.77
CA TYR A 359 -9.61 7.47 -14.98
C TYR A 359 -8.35 7.17 -14.18
N VAL A 360 -7.35 8.06 -14.22
CA VAL A 360 -6.17 7.99 -13.37
C VAL A 360 -6.53 8.54 -11.99
N LEU A 361 -6.29 7.75 -10.95
CA LEU A 361 -6.51 8.14 -9.55
C LEU A 361 -5.23 8.67 -8.91
N GLU A 362 -4.10 7.93 -9.10
CA GLU A 362 -2.83 8.22 -8.46
C GLU A 362 -1.67 7.71 -9.31
N VAL A 363 -0.55 8.43 -9.25
CA VAL A 363 0.72 8.03 -9.87
C VAL A 363 1.83 8.12 -8.84
N ASN A 364 2.58 7.04 -8.69
CA ASN A 364 3.66 6.91 -7.74
C ASN A 364 4.95 6.54 -8.47
N PRO A 365 5.90 7.47 -8.72
CA PRO A 365 7.16 7.17 -9.41
C PRO A 365 8.18 6.50 -8.47
N ARG A 366 7.78 5.39 -7.89
CA ARG A 366 8.52 4.60 -6.88
C ARG A 366 7.99 3.16 -6.84
N SER A 367 8.64 2.33 -6.01
CA SER A 367 8.09 1.00 -5.68
C SER A 367 6.70 1.11 -5.03
N SER A 368 5.94 0.06 -5.17
CA SER A 368 4.60 -0.10 -4.62
C SER A 368 4.53 -1.36 -3.74
N ARG A 369 3.41 -1.53 -3.05
CA ARG A 369 3.12 -2.75 -2.31
C ARG A 369 2.88 -3.94 -3.21
N THR A 370 2.46 -3.71 -4.45
CA THR A 370 2.15 -4.76 -5.43
C THR A 370 3.39 -5.36 -6.10
N VAL A 371 4.53 -4.68 -6.05
CA VAL A 371 5.77 -5.14 -6.70
C VAL A 371 6.17 -6.56 -6.30
N PRO A 372 6.13 -6.99 -5.02
CA PRO A 372 6.43 -8.37 -4.66
C PRO A 372 5.44 -9.37 -5.27
N PHE A 373 4.16 -9.03 -5.26
CA PHE A 373 3.09 -9.86 -5.82
C PHE A 373 3.23 -10.03 -7.33
N VAL A 374 3.41 -8.93 -8.08
CA VAL A 374 3.63 -8.95 -9.53
C VAL A 374 4.92 -9.68 -9.89
N SER A 375 6.00 -9.45 -9.13
CA SER A 375 7.29 -10.12 -9.36
C SER A 375 7.18 -11.64 -9.19
N LYS A 376 6.47 -12.12 -8.17
CA LYS A 376 6.24 -13.55 -7.94
C LYS A 376 5.33 -14.17 -9.01
N TYR A 377 4.27 -13.45 -9.43
CA TYR A 377 3.39 -13.89 -10.50
C TYR A 377 4.12 -14.01 -11.84
N SER A 378 4.85 -12.96 -12.22
CA SER A 378 5.51 -12.88 -13.54
C SER A 378 6.86 -13.62 -13.59
N ASN A 379 7.42 -13.99 -12.43
CA ASN A 379 8.79 -14.46 -12.26
C ASN A 379 9.83 -13.47 -12.82
N ILE A 380 9.54 -12.17 -12.70
CA ILE A 380 10.44 -11.07 -13.10
C ILE A 380 10.74 -10.24 -11.85
N PRO A 381 12.00 -10.14 -11.41
CA PRO A 381 12.37 -9.41 -10.19
C PRO A 381 12.36 -7.89 -10.43
N LEU A 382 11.17 -7.29 -10.49
CA LEU A 382 10.98 -5.90 -10.90
C LEU A 382 11.84 -4.92 -10.09
N ALA A 383 11.88 -5.06 -8.76
CA ALA A 383 12.65 -4.15 -7.92
C ALA A 383 14.18 -4.29 -8.10
N ASN A 384 14.67 -5.52 -8.33
CA ASN A 384 16.09 -5.75 -8.67
C ASN A 384 16.45 -5.06 -9.99
N ILE A 385 15.64 -5.27 -11.03
CA ILE A 385 15.84 -4.65 -12.35
C ILE A 385 15.77 -3.12 -12.25
N ALA A 386 14.81 -2.58 -11.49
CA ALA A 386 14.69 -1.14 -11.27
C ALA A 386 15.92 -0.53 -10.62
N ALA A 387 16.53 -1.22 -9.65
CA ALA A 387 17.78 -0.77 -9.04
C ALA A 387 18.94 -0.72 -10.05
N GLN A 388 19.03 -1.71 -10.93
CA GLN A 388 20.04 -1.73 -11.99
C GLN A 388 19.79 -0.64 -13.05
N ILE A 389 18.52 -0.37 -13.41
CA ILE A 389 18.14 0.75 -14.28
C ILE A 389 18.53 2.08 -13.62
N SER A 390 18.27 2.23 -12.33
CA SER A 390 18.60 3.45 -11.59
C SER A 390 20.08 3.81 -11.64
N VAL A 391 20.98 2.83 -11.80
CA VAL A 391 22.42 3.04 -11.93
C VAL A 391 22.93 3.00 -13.37
N GLY A 392 22.03 3.04 -14.36
CA GLY A 392 22.37 3.29 -15.77
C GLY A 392 22.26 2.11 -16.72
N LYS A 393 21.67 0.96 -16.31
CA LYS A 393 21.31 -0.10 -17.27
C LYS A 393 20.04 0.27 -18.03
N SER A 394 19.93 -0.18 -19.28
CA SER A 394 18.72 -0.03 -20.11
C SER A 394 17.79 -1.25 -19.95
N LEU A 395 16.49 -1.06 -20.17
CA LEU A 395 15.52 -2.17 -20.24
C LEU A 395 15.90 -3.21 -21.29
N LYS A 396 16.57 -2.80 -22.37
CA LYS A 396 17.06 -3.68 -23.44
C LYS A 396 18.06 -4.73 -22.95
N ASP A 397 18.83 -4.42 -21.91
CA ASP A 397 19.83 -5.32 -21.33
C ASP A 397 19.21 -6.58 -20.71
N PHE A 398 17.97 -6.48 -20.23
CA PHE A 398 17.27 -7.55 -19.53
C PHE A 398 16.46 -8.49 -20.45
N LYS A 399 16.26 -8.12 -21.72
CA LYS A 399 15.50 -8.92 -22.71
C LYS A 399 14.14 -9.39 -22.18
N LEU A 400 13.44 -8.52 -21.45
CA LEU A 400 12.17 -8.84 -20.83
C LEU A 400 11.13 -9.25 -21.87
N LYS A 401 10.34 -10.26 -21.53
CA LYS A 401 9.24 -10.73 -22.37
C LYS A 401 7.94 -10.67 -21.56
N LYS A 402 6.88 -10.19 -22.17
CA LYS A 402 5.54 -10.28 -21.60
C LYS A 402 5.09 -11.73 -21.70
N ASN A 403 4.99 -12.39 -20.57
CA ASN A 403 4.52 -13.77 -20.51
C ASN A 403 2.98 -13.77 -20.44
N ASN A 404 2.34 -14.50 -21.35
CA ASN A 404 0.92 -14.81 -21.24
C ASN A 404 0.78 -16.09 -20.42
N PHE A 405 0.60 -15.94 -19.12
CA PHE A 405 0.33 -17.07 -18.24
C PHE A 405 -1.14 -17.49 -18.32
N GLU A 406 -1.39 -18.79 -18.20
CA GLU A 406 -2.74 -19.36 -18.15
C GLU A 406 -3.29 -19.40 -16.72
N HIS A 407 -2.42 -19.18 -15.72
CA HIS A 407 -2.81 -19.17 -14.31
C HIS A 407 -3.18 -17.76 -13.82
N TYR A 408 -3.96 -17.76 -12.76
CA TYR A 408 -4.31 -16.56 -12.00
C TYR A 408 -3.58 -16.56 -10.68
N ALA A 409 -3.24 -15.36 -10.20
CA ALA A 409 -2.81 -15.15 -8.84
C ALA A 409 -3.77 -14.18 -8.15
N VAL A 410 -4.07 -14.48 -6.90
CA VAL A 410 -4.88 -13.62 -6.02
C VAL A 410 -4.05 -13.23 -4.82
N LYS A 411 -3.95 -11.94 -4.58
CA LYS A 411 -3.46 -11.36 -3.34
C LYS A 411 -4.64 -11.09 -2.41
N LYS A 412 -4.52 -11.42 -1.14
CA LYS A 412 -5.49 -11.07 -0.11
C LYS A 412 -4.79 -10.38 1.05
N ALA A 413 -5.37 -9.28 1.53
CA ALA A 413 -4.89 -8.56 2.70
C ALA A 413 -5.08 -9.38 3.98
N VAL A 414 -4.08 -9.34 4.86
CA VAL A 414 -4.18 -9.87 6.22
C VAL A 414 -4.65 -8.75 7.14
N LEU A 415 -5.82 -8.94 7.73
CA LEU A 415 -6.48 -7.97 8.57
C LEU A 415 -6.39 -8.41 10.05
N PRO A 416 -5.67 -7.64 10.91
CA PRO A 416 -5.39 -8.06 12.29
C PRO A 416 -6.54 -7.79 13.27
N PHE A 417 -7.79 -7.82 12.83
CA PHE A 417 -8.95 -7.50 13.67
C PHE A 417 -9.08 -8.38 14.91
N ASN A 418 -8.59 -9.62 14.86
CA ASN A 418 -8.54 -10.52 16.00
C ASN A 418 -7.56 -10.09 17.09
N LYS A 419 -6.55 -9.28 16.75
CA LYS A 419 -5.53 -8.74 17.67
C LYS A 419 -5.94 -7.40 18.27
N PHE A 420 -6.75 -6.61 17.57
CA PHE A 420 -7.18 -5.27 17.96
C PHE A 420 -8.69 -5.25 18.20
N LYS A 421 -9.10 -5.65 19.41
CA LYS A 421 -10.52 -5.85 19.78
C LYS A 421 -11.37 -4.58 19.73
N ASP A 422 -10.76 -3.42 19.86
CA ASP A 422 -11.43 -2.12 19.86
C ASP A 422 -11.51 -1.48 18.46
N GLU A 423 -10.82 -2.07 17.46
CA GLU A 423 -10.88 -1.59 16.09
C GLU A 423 -12.21 -1.95 15.42
N LYS A 424 -12.66 -1.03 14.57
CA LYS A 424 -13.88 -1.24 13.78
C LYS A 424 -13.60 -2.22 12.64
N VAL A 425 -14.39 -3.29 12.58
CA VAL A 425 -14.26 -4.35 11.57
C VAL A 425 -15.02 -3.95 10.30
N PHE A 426 -14.54 -2.93 9.61
CA PHE A 426 -15.04 -2.57 8.28
C PHE A 426 -13.88 -2.07 7.40
N LEU A 427 -14.01 -2.22 6.08
CA LEU A 427 -13.08 -1.72 5.10
C LEU A 427 -13.53 -0.36 4.57
N GLY A 428 -12.56 0.48 4.22
CA GLY A 428 -12.80 1.82 3.72
C GLY A 428 -11.54 2.44 3.15
N PRO A 429 -11.50 3.76 2.95
CA PRO A 429 -10.35 4.42 2.35
C PRO A 429 -9.11 4.48 3.26
N GLU A 430 -9.23 4.18 4.56
CA GLU A 430 -8.12 4.08 5.50
C GLU A 430 -7.62 2.64 5.61
N MET A 431 -6.30 2.43 5.43
CA MET A 431 -5.68 1.11 5.48
C MET A 431 -5.66 0.52 6.88
N LYS A 432 -6.02 -0.76 6.98
CA LYS A 432 -6.06 -1.56 8.22
C LYS A 432 -5.21 -2.82 8.17
N SER A 433 -4.83 -3.27 6.98
CA SER A 433 -4.02 -4.48 6.79
C SER A 433 -2.60 -4.31 7.33
N THR A 434 -2.01 -5.44 7.74
CA THR A 434 -0.64 -5.54 8.27
C THR A 434 0.28 -6.39 7.42
N GLY A 435 -0.24 -7.02 6.39
CA GLY A 435 0.50 -7.86 5.45
C GLY A 435 -0.43 -8.44 4.40
N GLU A 436 0.09 -9.37 3.61
CA GLU A 436 -0.65 -9.99 2.53
C GLU A 436 -0.30 -11.47 2.35
N VAL A 437 -1.23 -12.23 1.78
CA VAL A 437 -1.05 -13.61 1.35
C VAL A 437 -1.37 -13.76 -0.13
N MET A 438 -0.86 -14.82 -0.75
CA MET A 438 -1.02 -15.07 -2.18
C MET A 438 -1.54 -16.49 -2.44
N GLY A 439 -2.52 -16.59 -3.34
CA GLY A 439 -2.95 -17.86 -3.90
C GLY A 439 -2.72 -17.87 -5.41
N ILE A 440 -2.25 -18.99 -5.96
CA ILE A 440 -2.03 -19.19 -7.40
C ILE A 440 -2.75 -20.46 -7.86
N ASP A 441 -3.55 -20.37 -8.93
CA ASP A 441 -4.18 -21.52 -9.58
C ASP A 441 -4.60 -21.20 -11.02
N MET A 442 -5.12 -22.24 -11.73
CA MET A 442 -5.62 -22.13 -13.10
C MET A 442 -6.99 -21.44 -13.18
N SER A 443 -7.67 -21.21 -12.07
CA SER A 443 -8.92 -20.44 -11.99
C SER A 443 -8.85 -19.39 -10.89
N THR A 444 -9.58 -18.29 -11.07
CA THR A 444 -9.66 -17.20 -10.06
C THR A 444 -10.26 -17.72 -8.75
N GLY A 445 -11.31 -18.56 -8.81
CA GLY A 445 -11.95 -19.14 -7.62
C GLY A 445 -10.98 -20.00 -6.80
N SER A 446 -10.22 -20.90 -7.45
CA SER A 446 -9.21 -21.72 -6.76
C SER A 446 -8.06 -20.88 -6.20
N ALA A 447 -7.60 -19.86 -6.92
CA ALA A 447 -6.56 -18.95 -6.44
C ALA A 447 -7.04 -18.15 -5.22
N PHE A 448 -8.27 -17.64 -5.25
CA PHE A 448 -8.88 -16.92 -4.14
C PHE A 448 -9.07 -17.84 -2.91
N LEU A 449 -9.50 -19.08 -3.11
CA LEU A 449 -9.60 -20.07 -2.04
C LEU A 449 -8.27 -20.32 -1.34
N LYS A 450 -7.18 -20.46 -2.12
CA LYS A 450 -5.83 -20.63 -1.55
C LYS A 450 -5.40 -19.42 -0.75
N ALA A 451 -5.67 -18.21 -1.24
CA ALA A 451 -5.39 -16.98 -0.51
C ALA A 451 -6.18 -16.89 0.80
N MET A 452 -7.49 -17.18 0.78
CA MET A 452 -8.31 -17.21 2.01
C MET A 452 -7.80 -18.21 3.03
N LYS A 453 -7.44 -19.41 2.60
CA LYS A 453 -6.90 -20.45 3.50
C LYS A 453 -5.54 -20.07 4.08
N SER A 454 -4.69 -19.40 3.31
CA SER A 454 -3.38 -18.89 3.77
C SER A 454 -3.53 -17.80 4.83
N ASP A 455 -4.62 -17.05 4.79
CA ASP A 455 -5.00 -16.04 5.82
C ASP A 455 -5.73 -16.67 7.03
N GLY A 456 -5.86 -18.01 7.06
CA GLY A 456 -6.45 -18.74 8.19
C GLY A 456 -7.98 -18.77 8.20
N TYR A 457 -8.65 -18.32 7.14
CA TYR A 457 -10.12 -18.40 7.08
C TYR A 457 -10.62 -19.83 6.93
N ASN A 458 -11.61 -20.16 7.74
CA ASN A 458 -12.38 -21.39 7.58
C ASN A 458 -13.50 -21.15 6.54
N VAL A 459 -13.25 -21.55 5.30
CA VAL A 459 -14.25 -21.41 4.22
C VAL A 459 -15.28 -22.53 4.36
N PRO A 460 -16.56 -22.20 4.64
CA PRO A 460 -17.58 -23.21 4.90
C PRO A 460 -17.99 -23.92 3.60
N LYS A 461 -18.31 -25.23 3.72
CA LYS A 461 -18.81 -26.04 2.61
C LYS A 461 -20.33 -25.93 2.46
N THR A 462 -21.03 -25.86 3.56
CA THR A 462 -22.48 -25.79 3.70
C THR A 462 -22.82 -25.11 5.03
N GLY A 463 -24.07 -24.87 5.32
CA GLY A 463 -24.54 -24.28 6.56
C GLY A 463 -25.56 -23.18 6.32
N THR A 464 -25.59 -22.19 7.18
CA THR A 464 -26.49 -21.03 7.04
C THR A 464 -25.67 -19.79 6.65
N ALA A 465 -26.11 -19.11 5.60
CA ALA A 465 -25.56 -17.83 5.16
C ALA A 465 -26.50 -16.69 5.55
N PHE A 466 -25.98 -15.72 6.31
CA PHE A 466 -26.70 -14.49 6.62
C PHE A 466 -26.43 -13.43 5.56
N LEU A 467 -27.50 -12.84 5.00
CA LEU A 467 -27.45 -11.86 3.93
C LEU A 467 -28.10 -10.54 4.38
N SER A 468 -27.31 -9.47 4.36
CA SER A 468 -27.78 -8.13 4.66
C SER A 468 -27.17 -7.15 3.67
N VAL A 469 -27.92 -6.75 2.63
CA VAL A 469 -27.41 -5.86 1.60
C VAL A 469 -28.23 -4.58 1.51
N ASN A 470 -27.57 -3.51 1.10
CA ASN A 470 -28.20 -2.24 0.80
C ASN A 470 -29.17 -2.36 -0.40
N LYS A 471 -29.92 -1.31 -0.69
CA LYS A 471 -30.94 -1.36 -1.75
C LYS A 471 -30.33 -1.45 -3.16
N THR A 472 -29.19 -0.83 -3.38
CA THR A 472 -28.51 -0.79 -4.70
C THR A 472 -27.96 -2.17 -5.04
N ASP A 473 -27.45 -2.90 -4.07
CA ASP A 473 -26.85 -4.23 -4.22
C ASP A 473 -27.84 -5.38 -4.41
N ARG A 474 -29.13 -5.17 -4.12
CA ARG A 474 -30.14 -6.26 -4.15
C ARG A 474 -30.19 -7.02 -5.48
N LYS A 475 -30.08 -6.32 -6.61
CA LYS A 475 -30.11 -6.99 -7.92
C LYS A 475 -28.92 -7.94 -8.11
N GLY A 476 -27.73 -7.52 -7.70
CA GLY A 476 -26.51 -8.34 -7.76
C GLY A 476 -26.54 -9.53 -6.81
N LEU A 477 -27.29 -9.43 -5.70
CA LEU A 477 -27.44 -10.50 -4.71
C LEU A 477 -28.19 -11.73 -5.24
N ILE A 478 -29.06 -11.59 -6.25
CA ILE A 478 -29.86 -12.70 -6.77
C ILE A 478 -28.98 -13.88 -7.21
N LEU A 479 -27.94 -13.60 -7.99
CA LEU A 479 -27.01 -14.63 -8.48
C LEU A 479 -26.22 -15.26 -7.33
N ILE A 480 -25.77 -14.45 -6.39
CA ILE A 480 -25.05 -14.88 -5.18
C ILE A 480 -25.91 -15.83 -4.35
N ALA A 481 -27.15 -15.43 -4.07
CA ALA A 481 -28.09 -16.23 -3.29
C ALA A 481 -28.43 -17.57 -3.98
N LYS A 482 -28.64 -17.59 -5.30
CA LYS A 482 -28.84 -18.83 -6.07
C LYS A 482 -27.64 -19.75 -5.94
N ASN A 483 -26.43 -19.24 -6.16
CA ASN A 483 -25.21 -20.04 -6.05
C ASN A 483 -25.01 -20.61 -4.63
N LEU A 484 -25.39 -19.88 -3.58
CA LEU A 484 -25.35 -20.37 -2.20
C LEU A 484 -26.34 -21.52 -1.98
N VAL A 485 -27.57 -21.40 -2.49
CA VAL A 485 -28.56 -22.50 -2.44
C VAL A 485 -28.06 -23.72 -3.19
N ASP A 486 -27.47 -23.55 -4.37
CA ASP A 486 -26.90 -24.65 -5.17
C ASP A 486 -25.73 -25.35 -4.45
N LEU A 487 -25.00 -24.63 -3.61
CA LEU A 487 -23.96 -25.17 -2.72
C LEU A 487 -24.52 -25.84 -1.45
N GLY A 488 -25.82 -25.76 -1.20
CA GLY A 488 -26.48 -26.37 -0.05
C GLY A 488 -26.54 -25.49 1.20
N PHE A 489 -26.43 -24.17 1.05
CA PHE A 489 -26.63 -23.23 2.16
C PHE A 489 -28.12 -22.93 2.37
N ASN A 490 -28.52 -22.85 3.64
CA ASN A 490 -29.78 -22.21 4.04
C ASN A 490 -29.57 -20.70 4.07
N LEU A 491 -30.54 -19.93 3.61
CA LEU A 491 -30.45 -18.48 3.58
C LEU A 491 -31.30 -17.85 4.67
N VAL A 492 -30.66 -16.96 5.43
CA VAL A 492 -31.35 -16.06 6.37
C VAL A 492 -30.94 -14.62 6.05
N ALA A 493 -31.87 -13.68 6.17
CA ALA A 493 -31.58 -12.30 5.79
C ALA A 493 -32.37 -11.28 6.62
N THR A 494 -31.91 -10.04 6.64
CA THR A 494 -32.73 -8.93 7.18
C THR A 494 -34.04 -8.79 6.41
N LYS A 495 -35.13 -8.39 7.08
CA LYS A 495 -36.51 -8.33 6.52
C LYS A 495 -36.58 -7.78 5.10
N GLY A 496 -35.88 -6.66 4.82
CA GLY A 496 -35.90 -6.03 3.50
C GLY A 496 -35.20 -6.84 2.42
N THR A 497 -34.11 -7.53 2.74
CA THR A 497 -33.36 -8.41 1.85
C THR A 497 -34.10 -9.72 1.65
N CYS A 498 -34.64 -10.32 2.73
CA CYS A 498 -35.42 -11.54 2.68
C CYS A 498 -36.69 -11.37 1.81
N LYS A 499 -37.46 -10.30 2.01
CA LYS A 499 -38.61 -10.00 1.16
C LYS A 499 -38.25 -9.92 -0.32
N PHE A 500 -37.14 -9.24 -0.64
CA PHE A 500 -36.66 -9.09 -2.02
C PHE A 500 -36.27 -10.45 -2.63
N LEU A 501 -35.56 -11.31 -1.89
CA LEU A 501 -35.17 -12.65 -2.35
C LEU A 501 -36.39 -13.54 -2.60
N ASN A 502 -37.35 -13.58 -1.66
CA ASN A 502 -38.60 -14.35 -1.79
C ASN A 502 -39.45 -13.87 -2.98
N GLU A 503 -39.53 -12.56 -3.24
CA GLU A 503 -40.23 -12.00 -4.42
C GLU A 503 -39.53 -12.41 -5.73
N ASN A 504 -38.24 -12.78 -5.71
CA ASN A 504 -37.49 -13.30 -6.85
C ASN A 504 -37.37 -14.85 -6.86
N GLY A 505 -38.19 -15.54 -6.08
CA GLY A 505 -38.29 -17.00 -6.09
C GLY A 505 -37.15 -17.72 -5.35
N ILE A 506 -36.41 -17.04 -4.48
CA ILE A 506 -35.35 -17.61 -3.66
C ILE A 506 -35.82 -17.68 -2.22
N ILE A 507 -35.95 -18.90 -1.70
CA ILE A 507 -36.44 -19.16 -0.32
C ILE A 507 -35.41 -18.62 0.68
N CYS A 508 -35.88 -17.76 1.58
CA CYS A 508 -35.06 -17.12 2.60
C CYS A 508 -35.90 -16.81 3.83
N ASP A 509 -35.38 -17.11 5.01
CA ASP A 509 -36.01 -16.80 6.29
C ASP A 509 -35.59 -15.41 6.78
N ASP A 510 -36.49 -14.69 7.45
CA ASP A 510 -36.17 -13.37 7.98
C ASP A 510 -35.53 -13.43 9.37
N MET A 511 -34.60 -12.49 9.61
CA MET A 511 -33.89 -12.36 10.87
C MET A 511 -33.86 -10.90 11.33
N PHE A 512 -33.92 -10.68 12.63
CA PHE A 512 -33.81 -9.35 13.22
C PHE A 512 -32.40 -8.77 13.05
N LYS A 513 -32.35 -7.49 12.80
CA LYS A 513 -31.11 -6.69 12.94
C LYS A 513 -30.77 -6.53 14.43
N VAL A 514 -29.54 -6.11 14.73
CA VAL A 514 -29.02 -5.99 16.10
C VAL A 514 -29.87 -5.09 16.97
N GLY A 515 -30.59 -4.17 16.60
CA GLY A 515 -31.46 -3.31 17.42
C GLY A 515 -32.96 -3.60 17.37
N GLU A 516 -33.40 -4.60 16.55
CA GLU A 516 -34.83 -4.80 16.25
C GLU A 516 -35.53 -5.86 17.11
N GLY A 517 -34.80 -6.81 17.71
CA GLY A 517 -35.38 -7.90 18.49
C GLY A 517 -34.39 -9.02 18.78
N ARG A 518 -34.88 -10.11 19.39
CA ARG A 518 -34.11 -11.33 19.67
C ARG A 518 -34.93 -12.59 19.31
N PRO A 519 -34.25 -13.70 18.84
CA PRO A 519 -32.83 -13.74 18.49
C PRO A 519 -32.52 -12.86 17.28
N ASN A 520 -31.37 -12.20 17.30
CA ASN A 520 -30.85 -11.43 16.16
C ASN A 520 -29.60 -12.11 15.58
N VAL A 521 -29.04 -11.53 14.51
CA VAL A 521 -27.90 -12.12 13.84
C VAL A 521 -26.70 -12.35 14.76
N VAL A 522 -26.44 -11.47 15.73
CA VAL A 522 -25.32 -11.63 16.69
C VAL A 522 -25.56 -12.81 17.60
N ASP A 523 -26.81 -12.99 18.10
CA ASP A 523 -27.19 -14.15 18.91
C ASP A 523 -26.97 -15.46 18.13
N GLU A 524 -27.35 -15.51 16.84
CA GLU A 524 -27.21 -16.69 15.98
C GLU A 524 -25.74 -16.98 15.60
N ILE A 525 -24.91 -15.96 15.43
CA ILE A 525 -23.45 -16.12 15.27
C ILE A 525 -22.82 -16.70 16.54
N LEU A 526 -23.18 -16.19 17.72
CA LEU A 526 -22.68 -16.70 19.00
C LEU A 526 -23.07 -18.16 19.25
N ASN A 527 -24.24 -18.56 18.78
CA ASN A 527 -24.77 -19.93 18.88
C ASN A 527 -24.25 -20.88 17.79
N ASP A 528 -23.30 -20.43 16.94
CA ASP A 528 -22.71 -21.19 15.83
C ASP A 528 -23.75 -21.63 14.75
N ASN A 529 -24.88 -20.95 14.67
CA ASN A 529 -25.92 -21.22 13.68
C ASN A 529 -25.67 -20.57 12.31
N ILE A 530 -24.72 -19.64 12.22
CA ILE A 530 -24.32 -18.94 10.98
C ILE A 530 -22.87 -19.27 10.65
N GLN A 531 -22.61 -19.70 9.41
CA GLN A 531 -21.29 -20.08 8.91
C GLN A 531 -20.71 -19.10 7.89
N LEU A 532 -21.56 -18.24 7.31
CA LEU A 532 -21.16 -17.22 6.33
C LEU A 532 -21.96 -15.94 6.54
N VAL A 533 -21.29 -14.81 6.47
CA VAL A 533 -21.93 -13.48 6.53
C VAL A 533 -21.60 -12.70 5.25
N VAL A 534 -22.64 -12.23 4.55
CA VAL A 534 -22.51 -11.24 3.48
C VAL A 534 -23.28 -10.00 3.93
N ASN A 535 -22.55 -8.94 4.25
CA ASN A 535 -23.12 -7.71 4.78
C ASN A 535 -22.54 -6.49 4.07
N THR A 536 -23.35 -5.84 3.20
CA THR A 536 -22.96 -4.63 2.48
C THR A 536 -23.75 -3.42 3.02
N PRO A 537 -23.27 -2.79 4.10
CA PRO A 537 -24.00 -1.71 4.75
C PRO A 537 -23.94 -0.40 3.96
N GLU A 538 -25.01 0.40 4.08
CA GLU A 538 -25.06 1.76 3.51
C GLU A 538 -25.60 2.73 4.57
N GLY A 539 -24.89 3.82 4.81
CA GLY A 539 -25.26 4.91 5.70
C GLY A 539 -24.95 4.70 7.19
N PRO A 540 -25.11 5.76 8.03
CA PRO A 540 -24.64 5.78 9.42
C PRO A 540 -25.31 4.77 10.35
N GLN A 541 -26.60 4.50 10.14
CA GLN A 541 -27.38 3.58 11.00
C GLN A 541 -27.02 2.11 10.75
N SER A 542 -26.68 1.76 9.51
CA SER A 542 -26.23 0.40 9.15
C SER A 542 -24.86 0.09 9.74
N ARG A 543 -24.02 1.09 9.99
CA ARG A 543 -22.67 0.92 10.53
C ARG A 543 -22.64 0.39 11.97
N PHE A 544 -23.63 0.71 12.80
CA PHE A 544 -23.72 0.16 14.16
C PHE A 544 -23.98 -1.35 14.15
N ASP A 545 -24.92 -1.79 13.30
CA ASP A 545 -25.21 -3.22 13.11
C ASP A 545 -23.99 -3.95 12.54
N GLU A 546 -23.29 -3.33 11.57
CA GLU A 546 -22.07 -3.84 10.95
C GLU A 546 -20.95 -4.07 11.97
N GLU A 547 -20.72 -3.12 12.87
CA GLU A 547 -19.68 -3.22 13.89
C GLU A 547 -19.92 -4.41 14.82
N ALA A 548 -21.15 -4.59 15.28
CA ALA A 548 -21.51 -5.72 16.15
C ALA A 548 -21.41 -7.08 15.42
N ILE A 549 -21.89 -7.15 14.18
CA ILE A 549 -21.79 -8.36 13.34
C ILE A 549 -20.33 -8.68 13.05
N GLY A 550 -19.55 -7.68 12.61
CA GLY A 550 -18.14 -7.85 12.26
C GLY A 550 -17.29 -8.34 13.45
N LYS A 551 -17.40 -7.69 14.62
CA LYS A 551 -16.69 -8.10 15.83
C LYS A 551 -17.03 -9.53 16.25
N THR A 552 -18.31 -9.90 16.23
CA THR A 552 -18.76 -11.25 16.62
C THR A 552 -18.29 -12.30 15.62
N SER A 553 -18.34 -12.00 14.33
CA SER A 553 -17.86 -12.89 13.26
C SER A 553 -16.34 -13.15 13.37
N VAL A 554 -15.54 -12.10 13.63
CA VAL A 554 -14.09 -12.24 13.86
C VAL A 554 -13.81 -13.10 15.09
N MET A 555 -14.53 -12.88 16.20
CA MET A 555 -14.38 -13.72 17.41
C MET A 555 -14.67 -15.20 17.16
N LYS A 556 -15.62 -15.50 16.28
CA LYS A 556 -16.03 -16.86 15.92
C LYS A 556 -15.31 -17.42 14.68
N ASN A 557 -14.37 -16.68 14.11
CA ASN A 557 -13.67 -17.02 12.87
C ASN A 557 -14.61 -17.35 11.70
N ILE A 558 -15.71 -16.60 11.60
CA ILE A 558 -16.70 -16.73 10.52
C ILE A 558 -16.30 -15.83 9.35
N LEU A 559 -16.32 -16.39 8.15
CA LEU A 559 -16.05 -15.63 6.93
C LEU A 559 -17.10 -14.54 6.75
N THR A 560 -16.66 -13.29 6.83
CA THR A 560 -17.50 -12.11 6.65
C THR A 560 -17.04 -11.35 5.42
N ILE A 561 -17.98 -11.05 4.54
CA ILE A 561 -17.73 -10.39 3.26
C ILE A 561 -18.57 -9.14 3.20
N THR A 562 -17.93 -8.02 2.87
CA THR A 562 -18.54 -6.67 2.93
C THR A 562 -18.88 -6.09 1.57
N THR A 563 -18.60 -6.82 0.48
CA THR A 563 -18.86 -6.39 -0.91
C THR A 563 -19.48 -7.50 -1.74
N LEU A 564 -20.28 -7.18 -2.75
CA LEU A 564 -20.85 -8.19 -3.66
C LEU A 564 -19.79 -8.85 -4.57
N PRO A 565 -18.82 -8.13 -5.15
CA PRO A 565 -17.73 -8.77 -5.89
C PRO A 565 -16.93 -9.75 -5.03
N GLY A 566 -16.59 -9.37 -3.79
CA GLY A 566 -15.96 -10.27 -2.82
C GLY A 566 -16.80 -11.50 -2.52
N ALA A 567 -18.14 -11.34 -2.39
CA ALA A 567 -19.05 -12.46 -2.18
C ALA A 567 -19.07 -13.41 -3.39
N ARG A 568 -19.10 -12.88 -4.62
CA ARG A 568 -19.00 -13.71 -5.84
C ARG A 568 -17.71 -14.52 -5.88
N ALA A 569 -16.57 -13.86 -5.64
CA ALA A 569 -15.27 -14.53 -5.62
C ALA A 569 -15.18 -15.62 -4.54
N ALA A 570 -15.68 -15.34 -3.32
CA ALA A 570 -15.70 -16.31 -2.24
C ALA A 570 -16.61 -17.52 -2.55
N ILE A 571 -17.81 -17.29 -3.08
CA ILE A 571 -18.74 -18.36 -3.44
C ILE A 571 -18.20 -19.20 -4.59
N ASP A 572 -17.58 -18.57 -5.59
CA ASP A 572 -16.92 -19.31 -6.66
C ASP A 572 -15.78 -20.17 -6.12
N SER A 573 -15.03 -19.66 -5.14
CA SER A 573 -13.97 -20.41 -4.47
C SER A 573 -14.49 -21.66 -3.72
N MET A 574 -15.70 -21.60 -3.17
CA MET A 574 -16.31 -22.73 -2.43
C MET A 574 -16.55 -23.94 -3.33
N LYS A 575 -16.77 -23.77 -4.64
CA LYS A 575 -16.92 -24.85 -5.61
C LYS A 575 -15.64 -25.70 -5.73
N HIS A 576 -14.48 -25.14 -5.37
CA HIS A 576 -13.16 -25.77 -5.49
C HIS A 576 -12.62 -26.34 -4.17
N LEU A 577 -13.42 -26.36 -3.09
CA LEU A 577 -12.99 -26.81 -1.77
C LEU A 577 -12.43 -28.24 -1.71
N ASN A 578 -12.87 -29.12 -2.63
CA ASN A 578 -12.43 -30.51 -2.68
C ASN A 578 -11.19 -30.72 -3.57
N ASP A 579 -10.81 -29.73 -4.39
CA ASP A 579 -9.82 -29.87 -5.46
C ASP A 579 -8.55 -28.99 -5.23
N ILE A 580 -8.25 -28.71 -3.96
CA ILE A 580 -7.10 -27.87 -3.62
C ILE A 580 -5.80 -28.61 -3.90
N ASN A 581 -5.06 -28.14 -4.90
CA ASN A 581 -3.73 -28.64 -5.24
C ASN A 581 -2.68 -27.55 -4.96
N VAL A 582 -1.86 -27.75 -3.92
CA VAL A 582 -0.79 -26.81 -3.56
C VAL A 582 0.46 -27.12 -4.36
N LYS A 583 0.97 -26.13 -5.08
CA LYS A 583 2.22 -26.19 -5.86
C LYS A 583 3.11 -25.01 -5.50
N ALA A 584 4.42 -25.17 -5.64
CA ALA A 584 5.33 -24.03 -5.52
C ALA A 584 5.06 -23.02 -6.64
N PRO A 585 5.19 -21.69 -6.40
CA PRO A 585 4.96 -20.67 -7.43
C PRO A 585 5.74 -20.91 -8.73
N VAL A 586 7.02 -21.32 -8.61
CA VAL A 586 7.89 -21.65 -9.73
C VAL A 586 7.33 -22.76 -10.63
N SER A 587 6.49 -23.66 -10.10
CA SER A 587 5.87 -24.72 -10.87
C SER A 587 4.86 -24.21 -11.91
N TYR A 588 4.25 -23.05 -11.68
CA TYR A 588 3.32 -22.42 -12.62
C TYR A 588 4.06 -21.72 -13.76
N THR A 589 5.21 -21.16 -13.51
CA THR A 589 6.04 -20.47 -14.52
C THR A 589 6.72 -21.45 -15.49
N HIS A 590 6.92 -22.71 -15.07
CA HIS A 590 7.55 -23.76 -15.87
C HIS A 590 6.58 -24.69 -16.62
N LEU A 591 5.26 -24.55 -16.46
CA LEU A 591 4.27 -25.41 -17.12
C LEU A 591 4.41 -25.45 -18.66
N ARG A 592 4.79 -24.35 -19.30
CA ARG A 592 5.05 -24.29 -20.75
C ARG A 592 6.35 -24.98 -21.20
N ALA A 593 7.35 -25.07 -20.36
CA ALA A 593 8.63 -25.69 -20.73
C ALA A 593 8.52 -27.22 -20.90
N HIS A 594 7.55 -27.86 -20.23
CA HIS A 594 7.31 -29.29 -20.36
C HIS A 594 6.42 -29.70 -21.54
N GLU A 595 5.53 -28.82 -22.02
CA GLU A 595 4.66 -29.12 -23.17
C GLU A 595 5.38 -28.98 -24.52
N THR A 596 6.35 -28.03 -24.60
CA THR A 596 7.18 -27.88 -25.81
C THR A 596 8.21 -29.00 -26.00
N GLY A 597 8.56 -29.74 -24.96
CA GLY A 597 9.49 -30.87 -25.01
C GLY A 597 8.87 -32.20 -25.47
N ARG A 598 7.52 -32.27 -25.63
CA ARG A 598 6.84 -33.48 -26.09
C ARG A 598 6.52 -33.50 -27.60
N ASN A 599 6.77 -32.40 -28.30
CA ASN A 599 6.51 -32.23 -29.73
C ASN A 599 7.79 -31.96 -30.56
N LEU A 600 8.94 -32.48 -30.11
CA LEU A 600 10.17 -32.55 -30.92
C LEU A 600 10.62 -33.99 -31.02
#